data_a732bfa387717d19869dc173d9dba5cf
#
_entry.id   a732bfa387717d19869dc173d9dba5cf
#
_cell.length_a   1.000
_cell.length_b   1.000
_cell.length_c   1.000
_cell.angle_alpha   90.00
_cell.angle_beta   90.00
_cell.angle_gamma   90.00
#
_symmetry.space_group_name_H-M   'P 1'
#
loop_
_entity.id
_entity.type
_entity.pdbx_description
1 polymer ?
#
loop_
_entity_poly.entity_id
_entity_poly.type
_entity_poly.pdbx_seq_one_letter_code
_entity_poly.pdbx_strand_id
1 'polypeptide(L)'
;DFIRGMDASEVLSLENSGVKYYGYDGKEQDIFKTLAESGVNYIRLRVWNDPYDKDGNGYGGGNCDLKTAVELGRRATEYGMKVNIDFHYSDFWADPKRQNCPKAWEGMEIEEKCDALYTFTKDSLNTLLDADVDVAMVQIGNEINYGMAGETFQPKIMQLLKSGSRAVREVSEEKNHDIKIAVHYTNIRDNAEVDSRASALQSEDLDYDVFGLSFYSFWDGTIENMQKVAKHIREAYGKDVMVAETSYAYTSEEGDGQ
;
A
#
# COMPACT_ATOMS: atom_id res chain seq x y z
N ASP A 1 -7.84 2.39 17.48
CA ASP A 1 -6.89 1.41 18.04
C ASP A 1 -5.53 1.52 17.33
N PHE A 2 -4.45 1.10 18.04
CA PHE A 2 -3.12 1.05 17.42
C PHE A 2 -3.07 -0.02 16.33
N ILE A 3 -2.59 0.34 15.13
CA ILE A 3 -2.47 -0.57 14.00
C ILE A 3 -1.26 -1.51 14.23
N ARG A 4 -1.53 -2.81 14.20
CA ARG A 4 -0.54 -3.88 14.15
C ARG A 4 -0.78 -4.64 12.86
N GLY A 5 -0.04 -4.25 11.83
CA GLY A 5 -0.25 -4.72 10.47
C GLY A 5 0.78 -5.73 9.99
N MET A 6 0.38 -6.55 9.04
CA MET A 6 1.25 -7.45 8.28
C MET A 6 0.91 -7.33 6.78
N ASP A 7 1.94 -7.30 5.93
CA ASP A 7 1.75 -7.50 4.48
C ASP A 7 1.58 -9.01 4.22
N ALA A 8 0.49 -9.37 3.59
CA ALA A 8 0.14 -10.76 3.28
C ALA A 8 -0.08 -10.99 1.78
N SER A 9 0.41 -10.09 0.94
CA SER A 9 0.13 -10.07 -0.51
C SER A 9 0.58 -11.33 -1.25
N GLU A 10 1.58 -12.05 -0.75
CA GLU A 10 2.12 -13.25 -1.39
C GLU A 10 1.58 -14.56 -0.83
N VAL A 11 0.71 -14.51 0.17
CA VAL A 11 0.22 -15.71 0.87
C VAL A 11 -0.37 -16.72 -0.11
N LEU A 12 -1.23 -16.31 -1.04
CA LEU A 12 -1.85 -17.23 -1.99
C LEU A 12 -0.82 -17.91 -2.90
N SER A 13 0.21 -17.19 -3.33
CA SER A 13 1.31 -17.74 -4.14
C SER A 13 2.14 -18.76 -3.34
N LEU A 14 2.40 -18.48 -2.08
CA LEU A 14 3.13 -19.38 -1.19
C LEU A 14 2.32 -20.66 -0.94
N GLU A 15 1.03 -20.55 -0.64
CA GLU A 15 0.13 -21.70 -0.46
C GLU A 15 0.07 -22.55 -1.73
N ASN A 16 -0.05 -21.94 -2.90
CA ASN A 16 -0.04 -22.62 -4.19
C ASN A 16 1.29 -23.35 -4.47
N SER A 17 2.39 -22.91 -3.87
CA SER A 17 3.69 -23.60 -3.93
C SER A 17 3.84 -24.72 -2.90
N GLY A 18 2.82 -24.94 -2.07
CA GLY A 18 2.79 -26.02 -1.07
C GLY A 18 3.23 -25.59 0.34
N VAL A 19 3.45 -24.28 0.58
CA VAL A 19 3.71 -23.76 1.94
C VAL A 19 2.47 -23.97 2.80
N LYS A 20 2.69 -24.43 4.03
CA LYS A 20 1.65 -24.64 5.03
C LYS A 20 1.94 -23.79 6.26
N TYR A 21 0.88 -23.31 6.87
CA TYR A 21 0.96 -22.51 8.09
C TYR A 21 0.38 -23.30 9.27
N TYR A 22 0.84 -22.96 10.47
CA TYR A 22 0.51 -23.67 11.68
C TYR A 22 0.12 -22.71 12.80
N GLY A 23 -0.82 -23.12 13.62
CA GLY A 23 -1.16 -22.41 14.84
C GLY A 23 -0.15 -22.68 15.97
N TYR A 24 -0.34 -22.01 17.09
CA TYR A 24 0.51 -22.18 18.28
C TYR A 24 0.44 -23.59 18.89
N ASP A 25 -0.60 -24.35 18.58
CA ASP A 25 -0.75 -25.75 19.01
C ASP A 25 -0.06 -26.74 18.04
N GLY A 26 0.62 -26.25 17.02
CA GLY A 26 1.34 -27.04 16.02
C GLY A 26 0.45 -27.71 14.99
N LYS A 27 -0.85 -27.40 14.95
CA LYS A 27 -1.75 -27.89 13.91
C LYS A 27 -1.79 -26.95 12.71
N GLU A 28 -1.94 -27.53 11.53
CA GLU A 28 -2.14 -26.77 10.31
C GLU A 28 -3.40 -25.91 10.41
N GLN A 29 -3.27 -24.62 10.13
CA GLN A 29 -4.39 -23.68 10.08
C GLN A 29 -4.11 -22.53 9.13
N ASP A 30 -5.16 -21.80 8.80
CA ASP A 30 -5.08 -20.58 8.00
C ASP A 30 -4.14 -19.55 8.65
N ILE A 31 -3.23 -18.97 7.85
CA ILE A 31 -2.29 -17.95 8.34
C ILE A 31 -3.03 -16.73 8.91
N PHE A 32 -4.14 -16.31 8.32
CA PHE A 32 -4.90 -15.15 8.80
C PHE A 32 -5.48 -15.41 10.20
N LYS A 33 -5.89 -16.65 10.49
CA LYS A 33 -6.27 -17.03 11.85
C LYS A 33 -5.10 -16.90 12.81
N THR A 34 -3.93 -17.40 12.45
CA THR A 34 -2.72 -17.30 13.29
C THR A 34 -2.32 -15.83 13.52
N LEU A 35 -2.39 -15.00 12.49
CA LEU A 35 -2.11 -13.56 12.60
C LEU A 35 -3.10 -12.85 13.55
N ALA A 36 -4.39 -13.12 13.42
CA ALA A 36 -5.41 -12.56 14.30
C ALA A 36 -5.21 -13.00 15.76
N GLU A 37 -4.93 -14.28 16.00
CA GLU A 37 -4.59 -14.82 17.34
C GLU A 37 -3.31 -14.21 17.91
N SER A 38 -2.39 -13.75 17.07
CA SER A 38 -1.16 -13.05 17.44
C SER A 38 -1.39 -11.56 17.76
N GLY A 39 -2.63 -11.06 17.58
CA GLY A 39 -3.00 -9.67 17.81
C GLY A 39 -2.80 -8.75 16.62
N VAL A 40 -2.54 -9.27 15.43
CA VAL A 40 -2.60 -8.51 14.18
C VAL A 40 -4.05 -8.08 13.94
N ASN A 41 -4.25 -6.81 13.59
CA ASN A 41 -5.57 -6.24 13.37
C ASN A 41 -5.72 -5.54 12.02
N TYR A 42 -4.65 -5.51 11.21
CA TYR A 42 -4.64 -4.99 9.86
C TYR A 42 -3.83 -5.89 8.93
N ILE A 43 -4.33 -6.09 7.73
CA ILE A 43 -3.60 -6.75 6.64
C ILE A 43 -3.38 -5.74 5.52
N ARG A 44 -2.14 -5.61 5.06
CA ARG A 44 -1.80 -4.83 3.87
C ARG A 44 -1.78 -5.75 2.67
N LEU A 45 -2.42 -5.32 1.58
CA LEU A 45 -2.48 -6.05 0.31
C LEU A 45 -2.10 -5.12 -0.83
N ARG A 46 -1.04 -5.45 -1.54
CA ARG A 46 -0.62 -4.76 -2.76
C ARG A 46 -1.60 -5.06 -3.90
N VAL A 47 -1.86 -4.06 -4.72
CA VAL A 47 -2.65 -4.21 -5.94
C VAL A 47 -1.89 -3.60 -7.12
N TRP A 48 -1.55 -4.45 -8.08
CA TRP A 48 -0.98 -4.10 -9.37
C TRP A 48 -2.05 -4.07 -10.44
N ASN A 49 -1.85 -3.24 -11.48
CA ASN A 49 -2.89 -3.04 -12.49
C ASN A 49 -3.13 -4.30 -13.33
N ASP A 50 -2.08 -4.86 -13.92
CA ASP A 50 -2.14 -6.08 -14.73
C ASP A 50 -0.78 -6.82 -14.70
N PRO A 51 -0.52 -7.66 -13.68
CA PRO A 51 0.78 -8.30 -13.47
C PRO A 51 1.01 -9.52 -14.37
N TYR A 52 0.57 -9.47 -15.61
CA TYR A 52 0.67 -10.59 -16.55
C TYR A 52 1.24 -10.13 -17.89
N ASP A 53 2.01 -11.02 -18.55
CA ASP A 53 2.45 -10.80 -19.92
C ASP A 53 1.31 -11.04 -20.93
N LYS A 54 1.59 -10.83 -22.21
CA LYS A 54 0.63 -11.02 -23.32
C LYS A 54 0.11 -12.47 -23.47
N ASP A 55 0.84 -13.44 -22.91
CA ASP A 55 0.50 -14.86 -22.94
C ASP A 55 -0.19 -15.32 -21.65
N GLY A 56 -0.43 -14.39 -20.71
CA GLY A 56 -1.10 -14.63 -19.44
C GLY A 56 -0.18 -15.18 -18.35
N ASN A 57 1.14 -15.16 -18.54
CA ASN A 57 2.07 -15.57 -17.51
C ASN A 57 2.27 -14.45 -16.51
N GLY A 58 2.16 -14.75 -15.22
CA GLY A 58 2.38 -13.79 -14.15
C GLY A 58 3.85 -13.38 -14.03
N TYR A 59 4.08 -12.13 -13.64
CA TYR A 59 5.43 -11.58 -13.41
C TYR A 59 6.09 -12.08 -12.12
N GLY A 60 5.35 -12.79 -11.26
CA GLY A 60 5.83 -13.25 -9.96
C GLY A 60 5.53 -12.25 -8.82
N GLY A 61 6.21 -12.43 -7.68
CA GLY A 61 5.98 -11.57 -6.51
C GLY A 61 4.54 -11.61 -5.98
N GLY A 62 3.88 -12.80 -6.08
CA GLY A 62 2.50 -12.98 -5.69
C GLY A 62 1.48 -12.66 -6.78
N ASN A 63 1.87 -12.12 -7.94
CA ASN A 63 0.97 -11.64 -9.00
C ASN A 63 -0.22 -10.85 -8.41
N CYS A 64 0.10 -9.83 -7.63
CA CYS A 64 -0.81 -9.09 -6.76
C CYS A 64 -1.88 -8.32 -7.57
N ASP A 65 -2.75 -9.03 -8.25
CA ASP A 65 -3.91 -8.48 -8.94
C ASP A 65 -5.10 -8.23 -8.00
N LEU A 66 -6.13 -7.57 -8.48
CA LEU A 66 -7.35 -7.32 -7.73
C LEU A 66 -8.03 -8.60 -7.26
N LYS A 67 -8.02 -9.67 -8.06
CA LYS A 67 -8.63 -10.95 -7.72
C LYS A 67 -7.94 -11.59 -6.51
N THR A 68 -6.61 -11.55 -6.49
CA THR A 68 -5.80 -11.99 -5.35
C THR A 68 -6.10 -11.16 -4.10
N ALA A 69 -6.20 -9.84 -4.24
CA ALA A 69 -6.54 -8.96 -3.12
C ALA A 69 -7.95 -9.22 -2.56
N VAL A 70 -8.93 -9.53 -3.39
CA VAL A 70 -10.29 -9.92 -2.97
C VAL A 70 -10.24 -11.21 -2.15
N GLU A 71 -9.55 -12.22 -2.63
CA GLU A 71 -9.44 -13.53 -1.94
C GLU A 71 -8.78 -13.37 -0.56
N LEU A 72 -7.62 -12.72 -0.51
CA LEU A 72 -6.87 -12.53 0.73
C LEU A 72 -7.60 -11.56 1.69
N GLY A 73 -8.22 -10.51 1.15
CA GLY A 73 -8.97 -9.54 1.92
C GLY A 73 -10.19 -10.13 2.61
N ARG A 74 -10.94 -11.01 1.92
CA ARG A 74 -12.05 -11.75 2.52
C ARG A 74 -11.60 -12.61 3.68
N ARG A 75 -10.51 -13.37 3.51
CA ARG A 75 -9.93 -14.19 4.58
C ARG A 75 -9.50 -13.36 5.78
N ALA A 76 -8.85 -12.20 5.55
CA ALA A 76 -8.49 -11.27 6.62
C ALA A 76 -9.74 -10.78 7.38
N THR A 77 -10.78 -10.39 6.65
CA THR A 77 -12.05 -9.90 7.21
C THR A 77 -12.78 -10.98 8.02
N GLU A 78 -12.76 -12.24 7.56
CA GLU A 78 -13.35 -13.36 8.28
C GLU A 78 -12.78 -13.55 9.70
N TYR A 79 -11.50 -13.22 9.88
CA TYR A 79 -10.84 -13.26 11.20
C TYR A 79 -10.83 -11.89 11.91
N GLY A 80 -11.67 -10.93 11.47
CA GLY A 80 -11.89 -9.64 12.12
C GLY A 80 -10.75 -8.63 11.94
N MET A 81 -9.87 -8.83 10.95
CA MET A 81 -8.83 -7.88 10.60
C MET A 81 -9.30 -6.93 9.50
N LYS A 82 -8.93 -5.68 9.63
CA LYS A 82 -9.14 -4.66 8.60
C LYS A 82 -8.11 -4.76 7.49
N VAL A 83 -8.42 -4.21 6.33
CA VAL A 83 -7.54 -4.27 5.16
C VAL A 83 -7.09 -2.87 4.76
N ASN A 84 -5.77 -2.73 4.51
CA ASN A 84 -5.16 -1.62 3.81
C ASN A 84 -4.83 -2.07 2.39
N ILE A 85 -5.45 -1.46 1.39
CA ILE A 85 -5.16 -1.71 -0.01
C ILE A 85 -4.05 -0.76 -0.46
N ASP A 86 -2.95 -1.31 -0.92
CA ASP A 86 -1.80 -0.60 -1.44
C ASP A 86 -1.78 -0.63 -2.97
N PHE A 87 -2.30 0.43 -3.59
CA PHE A 87 -2.26 0.58 -5.03
C PHE A 87 -0.87 1.04 -5.49
N HIS A 88 -0.16 0.20 -6.23
CA HIS A 88 1.12 0.58 -6.83
C HIS A 88 0.96 1.46 -8.08
N TYR A 89 -0.21 1.42 -8.74
CA TYR A 89 -0.43 2.05 -10.04
C TYR A 89 0.67 1.73 -11.05
N SER A 90 1.01 0.47 -11.10
CA SER A 90 1.99 -0.17 -11.95
C SER A 90 1.58 -1.62 -12.18
N ASP A 91 2.11 -2.28 -13.20
CA ASP A 91 1.85 -3.70 -13.46
C ASP A 91 2.74 -4.64 -12.63
N PHE A 92 3.69 -4.08 -11.92
CA PHE A 92 4.62 -4.81 -11.05
C PHE A 92 5.06 -3.91 -9.89
N TRP A 93 6.09 -4.29 -9.16
CA TRP A 93 6.64 -3.51 -8.06
C TRP A 93 6.85 -2.03 -8.43
N ALA A 94 6.29 -1.14 -7.62
CA ALA A 94 6.64 0.27 -7.59
C ALA A 94 7.54 0.52 -6.37
N ASP A 95 8.65 1.20 -6.60
CA ASP A 95 9.60 1.63 -5.57
C ASP A 95 10.22 2.97 -5.99
N PRO A 96 11.04 3.65 -5.17
CA PRO A 96 11.59 4.96 -5.54
C PRO A 96 12.37 5.00 -6.84
N LYS A 97 12.90 3.87 -7.30
CA LYS A 97 13.66 3.76 -8.56
C LYS A 97 12.82 3.25 -9.72
N ARG A 98 11.66 2.66 -9.43
CA ARG A 98 10.79 2.03 -10.42
C ARG A 98 9.35 2.44 -10.18
N GLN A 99 8.90 3.42 -10.91
CA GLN A 99 7.52 3.90 -10.91
C GLN A 99 6.95 3.77 -12.34
N ASN A 100 6.95 2.52 -12.84
CA ASN A 100 6.58 2.25 -14.21
C ASN A 100 5.09 2.53 -14.47
N CYS A 101 4.82 3.13 -15.62
CA CYS A 101 3.45 3.30 -16.10
C CYS A 101 2.82 1.92 -16.32
N PRO A 102 1.58 1.68 -15.89
CA PRO A 102 0.84 0.52 -16.34
C PRO A 102 0.77 0.46 -17.87
N LYS A 103 0.97 -0.70 -18.47
CA LYS A 103 0.94 -0.86 -19.94
C LYS A 103 -0.35 -0.36 -20.58
N ALA A 104 -1.48 -0.48 -19.86
CA ALA A 104 -2.77 0.03 -20.33
C ALA A 104 -2.85 1.56 -20.35
N TRP A 105 -1.93 2.27 -19.68
CA TRP A 105 -1.90 3.73 -19.60
C TRP A 105 -0.72 4.35 -20.38
N GLU A 106 0.07 3.53 -21.05
CA GLU A 106 1.18 4.02 -21.89
C GLU A 106 0.66 4.94 -23.00
N GLY A 107 1.33 6.08 -23.17
CA GLY A 107 0.97 7.08 -24.19
C GLY A 107 -0.22 7.98 -23.85
N MET A 108 -0.86 7.79 -22.69
CA MET A 108 -1.90 8.70 -22.22
C MET A 108 -1.32 10.04 -21.78
N GLU A 109 -2.01 11.13 -22.12
CA GLU A 109 -1.77 12.43 -21.51
C GLU A 109 -2.18 12.42 -20.03
N ILE A 110 -1.73 13.42 -19.27
CA ILE A 110 -1.93 13.39 -17.80
C ILE A 110 -3.40 13.38 -17.39
N GLU A 111 -4.26 14.09 -18.12
CA GLU A 111 -5.70 14.12 -17.84
C GLU A 111 -6.32 12.74 -18.03
N GLU A 112 -6.00 12.05 -19.13
CA GLU A 112 -6.47 10.69 -19.43
C GLU A 112 -5.94 9.70 -18.37
N LYS A 113 -4.69 9.84 -17.95
CA LYS A 113 -4.08 9.01 -16.93
C LYS A 113 -4.73 9.24 -15.56
N CYS A 114 -5.10 10.47 -15.22
CA CYS A 114 -5.85 10.81 -14.03
C CYS A 114 -7.24 10.13 -14.02
N ASP A 115 -7.93 10.14 -15.14
CA ASP A 115 -9.24 9.49 -15.29
C ASP A 115 -9.11 7.95 -15.22
N ALA A 116 -8.07 7.38 -15.82
CA ALA A 116 -7.78 5.95 -15.75
C ALA A 116 -7.46 5.51 -14.32
N LEU A 117 -6.64 6.27 -13.60
CA LEU A 117 -6.31 6.00 -12.20
C LEU A 117 -7.54 6.12 -11.29
N TYR A 118 -8.34 7.16 -11.47
CA TYR A 118 -9.61 7.34 -10.76
C TYR A 118 -10.53 6.13 -10.97
N THR A 119 -10.74 5.74 -12.23
CA THR A 119 -11.61 4.62 -12.60
C THR A 119 -11.10 3.31 -12.01
N PHE A 120 -9.80 3.02 -12.17
CA PHE A 120 -9.18 1.81 -11.62
C PHE A 120 -9.34 1.74 -10.09
N THR A 121 -9.11 2.84 -9.38
CA THR A 121 -9.25 2.92 -7.93
C THR A 121 -10.70 2.69 -7.51
N LYS A 122 -11.63 3.39 -8.14
CA LYS A 122 -13.07 3.30 -7.81
C LYS A 122 -13.63 1.91 -8.07
N ASP A 123 -13.34 1.33 -9.22
CA ASP A 123 -13.83 0.00 -9.61
C ASP A 123 -13.23 -1.10 -8.72
N SER A 124 -11.94 -0.97 -8.40
CA SER A 124 -11.27 -1.91 -7.49
C SER A 124 -11.87 -1.88 -6.09
N LEU A 125 -12.10 -0.70 -5.54
CA LEU A 125 -12.70 -0.55 -4.22
C LEU A 125 -14.14 -1.05 -4.18
N ASN A 126 -14.94 -0.76 -5.21
CA ASN A 126 -16.29 -1.31 -5.32
C ASN A 126 -16.25 -2.84 -5.35
N THR A 127 -15.35 -3.44 -6.12
CA THR A 127 -15.20 -4.90 -6.21
C THR A 127 -14.83 -5.51 -4.85
N LEU A 128 -13.91 -4.89 -4.11
CA LEU A 128 -13.49 -5.35 -2.78
C LEU A 128 -14.63 -5.25 -1.76
N LEU A 129 -15.31 -4.11 -1.70
CA LEU A 129 -16.40 -3.88 -0.74
C LEU A 129 -17.63 -4.74 -1.06
N ASP A 130 -17.96 -4.94 -2.34
CA ASP A 130 -19.06 -5.81 -2.77
C ASP A 130 -18.75 -7.31 -2.53
N ALA A 131 -17.48 -7.64 -2.30
CA ALA A 131 -17.03 -8.97 -1.87
C ALA A 131 -16.88 -9.08 -0.33
N ASP A 132 -17.42 -8.16 0.44
CA ASP A 132 -17.38 -8.13 1.90
C ASP A 132 -15.95 -8.01 2.49
N VAL A 133 -15.00 -7.37 1.78
CA VAL A 133 -13.69 -7.03 2.33
C VAL A 133 -13.80 -5.77 3.18
N ASP A 134 -13.36 -5.81 4.45
CA ASP A 134 -13.33 -4.64 5.35
C ASP A 134 -12.14 -3.72 5.00
N VAL A 135 -12.29 -2.99 3.89
CA VAL A 135 -11.28 -2.01 3.43
C VAL A 135 -11.37 -0.76 4.32
N ALA A 136 -10.49 -0.63 5.28
CA ALA A 136 -10.47 0.50 6.21
C ALA A 136 -9.41 1.55 5.88
N MET A 137 -8.49 1.25 4.95
CA MET A 137 -7.45 2.18 4.49
C MET A 137 -7.09 1.88 3.02
N VAL A 138 -6.76 2.92 2.30
CA VAL A 138 -6.21 2.84 0.95
C VAL A 138 -4.94 3.66 0.87
N GLN A 139 -3.87 3.03 0.43
CA GLN A 139 -2.61 3.67 0.11
C GLN A 139 -2.61 4.01 -1.37
N ILE A 140 -2.58 5.31 -1.67
CA ILE A 140 -2.60 5.83 -3.05
C ILE A 140 -1.16 6.03 -3.56
N GLY A 141 -0.61 4.97 -4.12
CA GLY A 141 0.79 4.88 -4.57
C GLY A 141 1.72 4.30 -3.50
N ASN A 142 2.79 3.65 -3.93
CA ASN A 142 3.81 3.04 -3.10
C ASN A 142 5.16 3.74 -3.27
N GLU A 143 5.74 4.26 -2.17
CA GLU A 143 7.05 4.92 -2.13
C GLU A 143 7.26 5.95 -3.25
N ILE A 144 6.32 6.86 -3.38
CA ILE A 144 6.19 7.80 -4.50
C ILE A 144 7.17 8.99 -4.44
N ASN A 145 8.30 8.85 -3.79
CA ASN A 145 9.28 9.93 -3.62
C ASN A 145 9.65 10.61 -4.93
N TYR A 146 9.89 9.84 -5.99
CA TYR A 146 10.43 10.36 -7.25
C TYR A 146 9.56 10.08 -8.46
N GLY A 147 8.42 9.43 -8.28
CA GLY A 147 7.50 9.11 -9.38
C GLY A 147 6.22 8.45 -8.94
N MET A 148 5.25 8.37 -9.86
CA MET A 148 3.99 7.62 -9.71
C MET A 148 3.41 7.33 -11.09
N ALA A 149 3.07 6.09 -11.37
CA ALA A 149 2.45 5.67 -12.64
C ALA A 149 3.19 6.19 -13.90
N GLY A 150 4.53 6.17 -13.87
CA GLY A 150 5.37 6.65 -14.96
C GLY A 150 5.63 8.16 -14.99
N GLU A 151 4.96 8.95 -14.15
CA GLU A 151 5.20 10.38 -14.05
C GLU A 151 6.29 10.69 -13.02
N THR A 152 7.20 11.61 -13.36
CA THR A 152 8.29 12.08 -12.47
C THR A 152 8.19 13.57 -12.16
N PHE A 153 7.34 14.30 -12.86
CA PHE A 153 7.11 15.71 -12.63
C PHE A 153 6.10 15.93 -11.50
N GLN A 154 6.53 16.56 -10.42
CA GLN A 154 5.75 16.68 -9.17
C GLN A 154 4.32 17.22 -9.37
N PRO A 155 4.05 18.24 -10.20
CA PRO A 155 2.68 18.68 -10.46
C PRO A 155 1.78 17.61 -11.08
N LYS A 156 2.33 16.73 -11.93
CA LYS A 156 1.57 15.61 -12.51
C LYS A 156 1.31 14.52 -11.46
N ILE A 157 2.30 14.21 -10.62
CA ILE A 157 2.12 13.29 -9.49
C ILE A 157 1.01 13.79 -8.57
N MET A 158 0.96 15.10 -8.30
CA MET A 158 -0.09 15.68 -7.48
C MET A 158 -1.48 15.56 -8.11
N GLN A 159 -1.60 15.69 -9.44
CA GLN A 159 -2.87 15.44 -10.13
C GLN A 159 -3.33 13.99 -9.99
N LEU A 160 -2.41 13.03 -10.12
CA LEU A 160 -2.69 11.61 -9.91
C LEU A 160 -3.14 11.34 -8.47
N LEU A 161 -2.45 11.89 -7.48
CA LEU A 161 -2.82 11.77 -6.06
C LEU A 161 -4.23 12.34 -5.78
N LYS A 162 -4.54 13.52 -6.32
CA LYS A 162 -5.88 14.13 -6.19
C LYS A 162 -6.97 13.24 -6.83
N SER A 163 -6.67 12.61 -7.97
CA SER A 163 -7.60 11.67 -8.61
C SER A 163 -7.84 10.42 -7.79
N GLY A 164 -6.78 9.82 -7.22
CA GLY A 164 -6.88 8.68 -6.32
C GLY A 164 -7.65 9.01 -5.05
N SER A 165 -7.31 10.12 -4.40
CA SER A 165 -8.01 10.61 -3.20
C SER A 165 -9.50 10.80 -3.46
N ARG A 166 -9.86 11.49 -4.55
CA ARG A 166 -11.26 11.68 -4.94
C ARG A 166 -11.99 10.36 -5.11
N ALA A 167 -11.40 9.39 -5.80
CA ALA A 167 -12.01 8.07 -6.00
C ALA A 167 -12.30 7.37 -4.66
N VAL A 168 -11.35 7.39 -3.72
CA VAL A 168 -11.54 6.78 -2.39
C VAL A 168 -12.64 7.48 -1.61
N ARG A 169 -12.67 8.83 -1.58
CA ARG A 169 -13.71 9.59 -0.86
C ARG A 169 -15.09 9.33 -1.43
N GLU A 170 -15.24 9.33 -2.75
CA GLU A 170 -16.53 9.05 -3.37
C GLU A 170 -17.03 7.64 -3.05
N VAL A 171 -16.18 6.61 -3.10
CA VAL A 171 -16.57 5.26 -2.72
C VAL A 171 -16.91 5.17 -1.23
N SER A 172 -16.12 5.81 -0.36
CA SER A 172 -16.39 5.87 1.08
C SER A 172 -17.77 6.47 1.37
N GLU A 173 -18.13 7.55 0.68
CA GLU A 173 -19.43 8.22 0.80
C GLU A 173 -20.57 7.36 0.20
N GLU A 174 -20.40 6.87 -1.04
CA GLU A 174 -21.40 6.06 -1.74
C GLU A 174 -21.77 4.77 -0.99
N LYS A 175 -20.76 4.13 -0.37
CA LYS A 175 -20.93 2.88 0.39
C LYS A 175 -21.24 3.11 1.87
N ASN A 176 -21.17 4.36 2.35
CA ASN A 176 -21.23 4.70 3.78
C ASN A 176 -20.24 3.85 4.61
N HIS A 177 -19.01 3.72 4.10
CA HIS A 177 -17.94 2.93 4.68
C HIS A 177 -16.71 3.83 4.88
N ASP A 178 -16.24 4.00 6.12
CA ASP A 178 -15.13 4.90 6.44
C ASP A 178 -13.80 4.32 5.97
N ILE A 179 -13.19 4.98 4.98
CA ILE A 179 -11.91 4.59 4.39
C ILE A 179 -10.89 5.70 4.57
N LYS A 180 -9.82 5.42 5.30
CA LYS A 180 -8.69 6.35 5.42
C LYS A 180 -7.82 6.32 4.16
N ILE A 181 -7.26 7.48 3.81
CA ILE A 181 -6.32 7.63 2.70
C ILE A 181 -4.92 7.78 3.27
N ALA A 182 -4.01 6.91 2.85
CA ALA A 182 -2.59 7.00 3.15
C ALA A 182 -1.80 7.40 1.89
N VAL A 183 -0.80 8.29 2.07
CA VAL A 183 0.23 8.59 1.07
C VAL A 183 1.56 8.08 1.60
N HIS A 184 2.34 7.37 0.78
CA HIS A 184 3.48 6.61 1.24
C HIS A 184 4.81 7.09 0.64
N TYR A 185 5.75 7.39 1.52
CA TYR A 185 7.12 7.79 1.20
C TYR A 185 8.14 6.93 1.95
N THR A 186 9.35 6.87 1.41
CA THR A 186 10.52 6.26 2.06
C THR A 186 11.63 7.29 2.25
N ASN A 187 12.85 6.82 2.59
CA ASN A 187 14.05 7.66 2.78
C ASN A 187 13.90 8.64 3.95
N ILE A 188 13.35 8.19 5.06
CA ILE A 188 13.11 9.03 6.24
C ILE A 188 14.40 9.50 6.93
N ARG A 189 15.55 8.96 6.56
CA ARG A 189 16.87 9.45 6.99
C ARG A 189 17.08 10.90 6.58
N ASP A 190 16.58 11.30 5.41
CA ASP A 190 16.56 12.68 4.95
C ASP A 190 15.30 13.40 5.46
N ASN A 191 15.38 13.93 6.68
CA ASN A 191 14.27 14.63 7.33
C ASN A 191 13.80 15.86 6.52
N ALA A 192 14.70 16.51 5.77
CA ALA A 192 14.35 17.67 4.95
C ALA A 192 13.55 17.24 3.70
N GLU A 193 13.87 16.08 3.11
CA GLU A 193 13.06 15.54 2.02
C GLU A 193 11.66 15.17 2.52
N VAL A 194 11.54 14.48 3.64
CA VAL A 194 10.23 14.13 4.23
C VAL A 194 9.38 15.37 4.50
N ASP A 195 9.97 16.40 5.11
CA ASP A 195 9.30 17.67 5.38
C ASP A 195 8.85 18.36 4.08
N SER A 196 9.71 18.38 3.06
CA SER A 196 9.39 18.93 1.74
C SER A 196 8.20 18.21 1.08
N ARG A 197 8.13 16.86 1.21
CA ARG A 197 7.00 16.08 0.69
C ARG A 197 5.69 16.43 1.42
N ALA A 198 5.71 16.45 2.75
CA ALA A 198 4.54 16.79 3.55
C ALA A 198 4.06 18.22 3.29
N SER A 199 5.00 19.17 3.17
CA SER A 199 4.72 20.57 2.81
C SER A 199 4.07 20.69 1.43
N ALA A 200 4.54 19.93 0.44
CA ALA A 200 3.96 19.92 -0.90
C ALA A 200 2.51 19.38 -0.89
N LEU A 201 2.24 18.29 -0.15
CA LEU A 201 0.88 17.78 -0.01
C LEU A 201 -0.06 18.80 0.63
N GLN A 202 0.41 19.50 1.66
CA GLN A 202 -0.37 20.54 2.34
C GLN A 202 -0.61 21.77 1.44
N SER A 203 0.42 22.25 0.73
CA SER A 203 0.31 23.43 -0.12
C SER A 203 -0.63 23.24 -1.31
N GLU A 204 -0.83 22.01 -1.72
CA GLU A 204 -1.72 21.61 -2.80
C GLU A 204 -3.11 21.15 -2.31
N ASP A 205 -3.38 21.29 -1.01
CA ASP A 205 -4.65 20.89 -0.38
C ASP A 205 -5.04 19.43 -0.71
N LEU A 206 -4.06 18.50 -0.70
CA LEU A 206 -4.39 17.10 -0.89
C LEU A 206 -5.21 16.58 0.28
N ASP A 207 -6.37 16.00 -0.01
CA ASP A 207 -7.18 15.33 0.98
C ASP A 207 -6.63 13.91 1.26
N TYR A 208 -5.99 13.75 2.42
CA TYR A 208 -5.50 12.46 2.93
C TYR A 208 -5.46 12.47 4.46
N ASP A 209 -5.39 11.30 5.07
CA ASP A 209 -5.47 11.13 6.53
C ASP A 209 -4.13 10.75 7.14
N VAL A 210 -3.37 9.87 6.46
CA VAL A 210 -2.20 9.20 7.02
C VAL A 210 -0.97 9.44 6.15
N PHE A 211 0.12 9.88 6.79
CA PHE A 211 1.44 9.94 6.18
C PHE A 211 2.15 8.60 6.45
N GLY A 212 2.25 7.77 5.42
CA GLY A 212 2.92 6.47 5.47
C GLY A 212 4.43 6.60 5.27
N LEU A 213 5.19 5.83 6.04
CA LEU A 213 6.64 5.80 5.98
C LEU A 213 7.14 4.36 5.83
N SER A 214 8.14 4.14 4.98
CA SER A 214 9.00 2.96 5.12
C SER A 214 10.05 3.22 6.19
N PHE A 215 10.29 2.23 7.03
CA PHE A 215 11.35 2.27 8.04
C PHE A 215 12.09 0.93 8.10
N TYR A 216 13.25 0.92 7.52
CA TYR A 216 14.18 -0.20 7.60
C TYR A 216 15.43 0.27 8.34
N SER A 217 15.64 -0.19 9.58
CA SER A 217 16.65 0.36 10.50
C SER A 217 18.08 0.35 9.95
N PHE A 218 18.37 -0.56 9.04
CA PHE A 218 19.68 -0.65 8.38
C PHE A 218 19.88 0.41 7.28
N TRP A 219 18.80 0.97 6.71
CA TRP A 219 18.87 2.05 5.70
C TRP A 219 18.45 3.40 6.26
N ASP A 220 17.37 3.42 7.03
CA ASP A 220 16.68 4.64 7.44
C ASP A 220 17.17 5.21 8.77
N GLY A 221 18.10 4.51 9.43
CA GLY A 221 18.73 4.99 10.66
C GLY A 221 18.02 4.50 11.93
N THR A 222 17.98 5.35 12.96
CA THR A 222 17.54 4.93 14.30
C THR A 222 16.04 5.07 14.50
N ILE A 223 15.50 4.32 15.48
CA ILE A 223 14.11 4.45 15.93
C ILE A 223 13.83 5.89 16.43
N GLU A 224 14.81 6.51 17.09
CA GLU A 224 14.70 7.89 17.56
C GLU A 224 14.51 8.87 16.40
N ASN A 225 15.19 8.65 15.26
CA ASN A 225 14.97 9.48 14.07
C ASN A 225 13.56 9.27 13.51
N MET A 226 13.11 8.03 13.38
CA MET A 226 11.75 7.71 12.96
C MET A 226 10.71 8.37 13.87
N GLN A 227 10.87 8.28 15.18
CA GLN A 227 9.98 8.94 16.14
C GLN A 227 9.99 10.46 16.02
N LYS A 228 11.16 11.06 15.78
CA LYS A 228 11.30 12.51 15.53
C LYS A 228 10.54 12.93 14.25
N VAL A 229 10.71 12.18 13.17
CA VAL A 229 9.99 12.44 11.91
C VAL A 229 8.48 12.30 12.12
N ALA A 230 8.02 11.22 12.73
CA ALA A 230 6.59 11.00 12.97
C ALA A 230 5.98 12.11 13.85
N LYS A 231 6.68 12.52 14.89
CA LYS A 231 6.26 13.64 15.76
C LYS A 231 6.17 14.94 14.96
N HIS A 232 7.18 15.24 14.15
CA HIS A 232 7.21 16.46 13.33
C HIS A 232 6.02 16.51 12.35
N ILE A 233 5.76 15.43 11.61
CA ILE A 233 4.62 15.35 10.68
C ILE A 233 3.29 15.60 11.40
N ARG A 234 3.10 15.00 12.57
CA ARG A 234 1.87 15.19 13.36
C ARG A 234 1.72 16.63 13.85
N GLU A 235 2.78 17.24 14.34
CA GLU A 235 2.74 18.59 14.93
C GLU A 235 2.65 19.70 13.88
N ALA A 236 3.39 19.56 12.75
CA ALA A 236 3.45 20.59 11.72
C ALA A 236 2.29 20.50 10.70
N TYR A 237 1.83 19.27 10.38
CA TYR A 237 0.87 19.03 9.30
C TYR A 237 -0.46 18.45 9.78
N GLY A 238 -0.57 18.07 11.06
CA GLY A 238 -1.82 17.57 11.64
C GLY A 238 -2.24 16.19 11.09
N LYS A 239 -1.30 15.41 10.52
CA LYS A 239 -1.61 14.12 9.92
C LYS A 239 -1.23 12.97 10.86
N ASP A 240 -2.04 11.90 10.81
CA ASP A 240 -1.62 10.63 11.41
C ASP A 240 -0.38 10.09 10.69
N VAL A 241 0.46 9.34 11.41
CA VAL A 241 1.66 8.73 10.82
C VAL A 241 1.62 7.22 11.04
N MET A 242 1.94 6.48 10.00
CA MET A 242 2.03 5.03 10.02
C MET A 242 3.38 4.59 9.44
N VAL A 243 4.05 3.66 10.12
CA VAL A 243 5.09 2.87 9.48
C VAL A 243 4.39 1.84 8.60
N ALA A 244 4.34 2.12 7.29
CA ALA A 244 3.66 1.29 6.31
C ALA A 244 4.46 0.03 5.97
N GLU A 245 5.79 0.15 6.02
CA GLU A 245 6.73 -0.95 5.76
C GLU A 245 7.87 -0.95 6.76
N THR A 246 8.18 -2.12 7.27
CA THR A 246 9.40 -2.40 8.04
C THR A 246 9.70 -3.88 8.00
N SER A 247 10.96 -4.23 8.10
CA SER A 247 11.42 -5.59 8.36
C SER A 247 12.72 -5.58 9.14
N TYR A 248 13.02 -6.71 9.74
CA TYR A 248 14.30 -6.96 10.37
C TYR A 248 14.66 -8.42 10.19
N ALA A 249 15.84 -8.69 9.63
CA ALA A 249 16.28 -10.04 9.35
C ALA A 249 16.38 -10.87 10.66
N TYR A 250 15.75 -12.05 10.63
CA TYR A 250 15.83 -13.00 11.76
C TYR A 250 17.20 -13.65 11.87
N THR A 251 17.88 -13.83 10.74
CA THR A 251 19.25 -14.40 10.66
C THR A 251 20.16 -13.45 9.90
N SER A 252 21.46 -13.74 9.91
CA SER A 252 22.43 -13.04 9.07
C SER A 252 22.46 -13.53 7.61
N GLU A 253 21.60 -14.46 7.26
CA GLU A 253 21.42 -14.89 5.86
C GLU A 253 20.63 -13.82 5.10
N GLU A 254 21.12 -13.49 3.92
CA GLU A 254 20.48 -12.47 3.09
C GLU A 254 19.10 -12.96 2.62
N GLY A 255 18.06 -12.21 2.99
CA GLY A 255 16.71 -12.45 2.50
C GLY A 255 16.37 -11.67 1.23
N ASP A 256 16.89 -10.45 1.08
CA ASP A 256 16.48 -9.50 0.05
C ASP A 256 17.64 -8.70 -0.57
N GLY A 257 18.84 -9.18 -0.47
CA GLY A 257 20.03 -8.55 -1.05
C GLY A 257 20.54 -7.34 -0.26
N GLN A 258 20.35 -7.34 1.04
CA GLN A 258 20.86 -6.33 1.97
C GLN A 258 22.27 -6.65 2.47
#